data_1ae001116d2216e02cec4aafea6b8b0d
#
_entry.id   1ae001116d2216e02cec4aafea6b8b0d
#
_cell.length_a   1.000
_cell.length_b   1.000
_cell.length_c   1.000
_cell.angle_alpha   90.00
_cell.angle_beta   90.00
_cell.angle_gamma   90.00
#
_symmetry.space_group_name_H-M   'P 1'
#
loop_
_entity.id
_entity.type
_entity.pdbx_description
1 polymer ?
#
loop_
_entity_poly.entity_id
_entity_poly.type
_entity_poly.pdbx_seq_one_letter_code
_entity_poly.pdbx_strand_id
1 'polypeptide(L)'
;IGCPYPKSGDLTHWAEQGVLMLNTVLTVQDGTANSHRNWGWQNFTQAVFAACAKLPQPIVFITWGGQARAFLAGIPISQLPDKGVVFSSHPSPLGARKGNDVVKAFIGSRPFSQTNRLLEQMGSTPIHWELP
;
A
#
# COMPACT_ATOMS: atom_id res chain seq x y z
N ILE A 1 4.73 -9.48 12.33
CA ILE A 1 3.91 -10.66 12.04
C ILE A 1 4.52 -11.91 12.70
N GLY A 2 5.81 -11.91 12.97
CA GLY A 2 6.50 -13.04 13.59
C GLY A 2 6.90 -14.16 12.61
N CYS A 3 6.82 -13.92 11.30
CA CYS A 3 7.27 -14.87 10.29
C CYS A 3 8.80 -14.89 10.15
N PRO A 4 9.39 -16.01 9.70
CA PRO A 4 10.82 -16.11 9.42
C PRO A 4 11.29 -15.09 8.38
N TYR A 5 12.58 -14.81 8.38
CA TYR A 5 13.16 -13.96 7.33
C TYR A 5 13.12 -14.71 5.99
N PRO A 6 12.55 -14.12 4.92
CA PRO A 6 12.38 -14.80 3.64
C PRO A 6 13.74 -15.06 2.95
N LYS A 7 13.83 -16.16 2.23
CA LYS A 7 15.00 -16.51 1.42
C LYS A 7 14.97 -15.86 0.03
N SER A 8 13.80 -15.42 -0.42
CA SER A 8 13.56 -14.81 -1.72
C SER A 8 12.79 -13.51 -1.58
N GLY A 9 12.96 -12.57 -2.52
CA GLY A 9 12.14 -11.37 -2.67
C GLY A 9 10.98 -11.54 -3.64
N ASP A 10 10.68 -12.77 -4.08
CA ASP A 10 9.56 -13.05 -4.96
C ASP A 10 8.23 -12.86 -4.20
N LEU A 11 7.39 -11.95 -4.71
CA LEU A 11 6.10 -11.60 -4.13
C LEU A 11 4.91 -12.27 -4.84
N THR A 12 5.15 -13.26 -5.70
CA THR A 12 4.09 -13.99 -6.43
C THR A 12 3.05 -14.53 -5.45
N HIS A 13 3.48 -15.10 -4.32
CA HIS A 13 2.60 -15.58 -3.28
C HIS A 13 1.62 -14.53 -2.74
N TRP A 14 2.02 -13.28 -2.66
CA TRP A 14 1.11 -12.17 -2.28
C TRP A 14 0.12 -11.84 -3.39
N ALA A 15 0.61 -11.80 -4.65
CA ALA A 15 -0.25 -11.51 -5.80
C ALA A 15 -1.36 -12.56 -5.98
N GLU A 16 -1.05 -13.83 -5.76
CA GLU A 16 -2.03 -14.93 -5.80
C GLU A 16 -3.15 -14.80 -4.76
N GLN A 17 -2.89 -14.07 -3.68
CA GLN A 17 -3.87 -13.76 -2.63
C GLN A 17 -4.62 -12.43 -2.88
N GLY A 18 -4.38 -11.77 -4.02
CA GLY A 18 -5.04 -10.51 -4.38
C GLY A 18 -4.32 -9.25 -3.91
N VAL A 19 -3.04 -9.33 -3.53
CA VAL A 19 -2.23 -8.14 -3.20
C VAL A 19 -1.72 -7.49 -4.48
N LEU A 20 -2.16 -6.26 -4.75
CA LEU A 20 -1.66 -5.44 -5.85
C LEU A 20 -0.59 -4.47 -5.33
N MET A 21 0.65 -4.64 -5.77
CA MET A 21 1.74 -3.70 -5.50
C MET A 21 1.82 -2.69 -6.65
N LEU A 22 1.50 -1.43 -6.38
CA LEU A 22 1.43 -0.38 -7.41
C LEU A 22 2.18 0.87 -6.97
N ASN A 23 3.14 1.32 -7.76
CA ASN A 23 3.74 2.64 -7.62
C ASN A 23 2.87 3.71 -8.30
N THR A 24 2.85 4.92 -7.78
CA THR A 24 2.15 6.06 -8.38
C THR A 24 2.83 6.54 -9.68
N VAL A 25 4.12 6.31 -9.81
CA VAL A 25 4.95 6.58 -11.00
C VAL A 25 5.66 5.28 -11.36
N LEU A 26 5.44 4.76 -12.57
CA LEU A 26 5.87 3.41 -12.97
C LEU A 26 7.20 3.36 -13.72
N THR A 27 7.78 4.50 -14.08
CA THR A 27 9.08 4.57 -14.73
C THR A 27 10.00 5.57 -14.03
N VAL A 28 11.27 5.39 -14.21
CA VAL A 28 12.32 6.24 -13.65
C VAL A 28 13.54 6.22 -14.59
N GLN A 29 14.22 7.34 -14.71
CA GLN A 29 15.52 7.36 -15.38
C GLN A 29 16.56 6.69 -14.48
N ASP A 30 17.40 5.86 -15.06
CA ASP A 30 18.45 5.17 -14.31
C ASP A 30 19.29 6.16 -13.48
N GLY A 31 19.54 5.79 -12.23
CA GLY A 31 20.30 6.61 -11.28
C GLY A 31 19.66 7.92 -10.83
N THR A 32 18.45 8.29 -11.31
CA THR A 32 17.81 9.58 -11.00
C THR A 32 16.45 9.38 -10.37
N ALA A 33 16.43 9.26 -9.05
CA ALA A 33 15.20 9.00 -8.30
C ALA A 33 14.10 10.03 -8.61
N ASN A 34 12.86 9.53 -8.77
CA ASN A 34 11.67 10.33 -9.01
C ASN A 34 11.71 11.24 -10.27
N SER A 35 12.59 10.92 -11.24
CA SER A 35 12.79 11.72 -12.45
C SER A 35 11.55 11.84 -13.34
N HIS A 36 10.67 10.82 -13.36
CA HIS A 36 9.47 10.80 -14.18
C HIS A 36 8.19 11.21 -13.44
N ARG A 37 8.30 11.85 -12.28
CA ARG A 37 7.14 12.28 -11.47
C ARG A 37 6.15 13.20 -12.21
N ASN A 38 6.62 13.92 -13.24
CA ASN A 38 5.81 14.86 -14.01
C ASN A 38 5.42 14.32 -15.40
N TRP A 39 5.57 13.02 -15.66
CA TRP A 39 5.28 12.41 -16.96
C TRP A 39 3.82 11.99 -17.17
N GLY A 40 2.96 12.25 -16.18
CA GLY A 40 1.53 11.96 -16.28
C GLY A 40 1.13 10.54 -15.84
N TRP A 41 2.05 9.75 -15.28
CA TRP A 41 1.76 8.42 -14.73
C TRP A 41 0.61 8.43 -13.71
N GLN A 42 0.49 9.50 -12.93
CA GLN A 42 -0.52 9.64 -11.90
C GLN A 42 -1.95 9.56 -12.45
N ASN A 43 -2.19 10.02 -13.68
CA ASN A 43 -3.51 9.91 -14.32
C ASN A 43 -3.90 8.44 -14.52
N PHE A 44 -2.96 7.62 -14.98
CA PHE A 44 -3.17 6.19 -15.17
C PHE A 44 -3.34 5.46 -13.84
N THR A 45 -2.40 5.65 -12.91
CA THR A 45 -2.41 4.94 -11.63
C THR A 45 -3.62 5.35 -10.77
N GLN A 46 -4.07 6.60 -10.86
CA GLN A 46 -5.29 7.06 -10.19
C GLN A 46 -6.53 6.40 -10.78
N ALA A 47 -6.60 6.19 -12.09
CA ALA A 47 -7.68 5.45 -12.72
C ALA A 47 -7.72 3.98 -12.24
N VAL A 48 -6.57 3.33 -12.10
CA VAL A 48 -6.46 1.97 -11.54
C VAL A 48 -6.98 1.94 -10.10
N PHE A 49 -6.55 2.88 -9.25
CA PHE A 49 -7.03 2.98 -7.87
C PHE A 49 -8.54 3.20 -7.78
N ALA A 50 -9.07 4.11 -8.60
CA ALA A 50 -10.51 4.37 -8.65
C ALA A 50 -11.30 3.12 -9.10
N ALA A 51 -10.76 2.35 -10.04
CA ALA A 51 -11.34 1.09 -10.45
C ALA A 51 -11.35 0.07 -9.31
N CYS A 52 -10.22 -0.08 -8.60
CA CYS A 52 -10.14 -0.95 -7.42
C CYS A 52 -11.13 -0.55 -6.32
N ALA A 53 -11.29 0.75 -6.06
CA ALA A 53 -12.22 1.24 -5.06
C ALA A 53 -13.68 0.91 -5.36
N LYS A 54 -14.03 0.71 -6.63
CA LYS A 54 -15.39 0.35 -7.08
C LYS A 54 -15.66 -1.15 -7.06
N LEU A 55 -14.65 -1.98 -6.85
CA LEU A 55 -14.84 -3.43 -6.78
C LEU A 55 -15.71 -3.78 -5.56
N PRO A 56 -16.59 -4.80 -5.67
CA PRO A 56 -17.55 -5.14 -4.61
C PRO A 56 -16.91 -5.79 -3.39
N GLN A 57 -15.75 -6.44 -3.54
CA GLN A 57 -15.10 -7.14 -2.45
C GLN A 57 -14.44 -6.20 -1.44
N PRO A 58 -14.23 -6.62 -0.18
CA PRO A 58 -13.42 -5.92 0.79
C PRO A 58 -12.00 -5.64 0.28
N ILE A 59 -11.54 -4.39 0.42
CA ILE A 59 -10.19 -3.98 0.01
C ILE A 59 -9.58 -3.08 1.08
N VAL A 60 -8.33 -3.34 1.42
CA VAL A 60 -7.52 -2.48 2.27
C VAL A 60 -6.43 -1.82 1.42
N PHE A 61 -6.44 -0.50 1.40
CA PHE A 61 -5.40 0.30 0.74
C PHE A 61 -4.28 0.59 1.73
N ILE A 62 -3.08 0.11 1.43
CA ILE A 62 -1.88 0.40 2.21
C ILE A 62 -1.11 1.51 1.50
N THR A 63 -0.92 2.65 2.16
CA THR A 63 -0.18 3.78 1.60
C THR A 63 1.08 4.05 2.40
N TRP A 64 2.21 4.05 1.71
CA TRP A 64 3.52 4.31 2.28
C TRP A 64 4.08 5.64 1.79
N GLY A 65 4.22 6.57 2.73
CA GLY A 65 4.73 7.90 2.46
C GLY A 65 3.68 8.93 2.05
N GLY A 66 4.08 10.20 2.08
CA GLY A 66 3.19 11.33 1.85
C GLY A 66 2.61 11.39 0.44
N GLN A 67 3.37 10.96 -0.57
CA GLN A 67 2.91 10.95 -1.96
C GLN A 67 1.77 9.94 -2.16
N ALA A 68 1.91 8.71 -1.65
CA ALA A 68 0.87 7.70 -1.73
C ALA A 68 -0.39 8.11 -0.95
N ARG A 69 -0.22 8.76 0.21
CA ARG A 69 -1.33 9.29 1.00
C ARG A 69 -2.09 10.40 0.26
N ALA A 70 -1.37 11.37 -0.31
CA ALA A 70 -1.96 12.46 -1.08
C ALA A 70 -2.71 11.95 -2.31
N PHE A 71 -2.23 10.87 -2.91
CA PHE A 71 -2.84 10.21 -4.05
C PHE A 71 -4.23 9.66 -3.73
N LEU A 72 -4.45 9.12 -2.54
CA LEU A 72 -5.76 8.65 -2.10
C LEU A 72 -6.72 9.77 -1.69
N ALA A 73 -6.24 10.99 -1.44
CA ALA A 73 -7.08 12.08 -0.95
C ALA A 73 -8.23 12.46 -1.91
N GLY A 74 -8.07 12.17 -3.22
CA GLY A 74 -9.10 12.37 -4.24
C GLY A 74 -10.16 11.26 -4.33
N ILE A 75 -10.03 10.18 -3.55
CA ILE A 75 -10.94 9.04 -3.57
C ILE A 75 -11.63 8.97 -2.20
N PRO A 76 -12.96 9.06 -2.11
CA PRO A 76 -13.67 9.05 -0.84
C PRO A 76 -13.77 7.63 -0.24
N ILE A 77 -12.64 6.98 0.00
CA ILE A 77 -12.55 5.58 0.45
C ILE A 77 -13.31 5.38 1.75
N SER A 78 -13.25 6.34 2.69
CA SER A 78 -13.94 6.26 3.97
C SER A 78 -15.47 6.23 3.85
N GLN A 79 -16.02 6.62 2.70
CA GLN A 79 -17.45 6.59 2.41
C GLN A 79 -17.88 5.33 1.67
N LEU A 80 -16.93 4.51 1.23
CA LEU A 80 -17.22 3.26 0.50
C LEU A 80 -17.37 2.12 1.51
N PRO A 81 -18.43 1.29 1.39
CA PRO A 81 -18.57 0.10 2.21
C PRO A 81 -17.41 -0.86 1.92
N ASP A 82 -16.99 -1.59 2.94
CA ASP A 82 -15.96 -2.63 2.84
C ASP A 82 -14.62 -2.15 2.26
N LYS A 83 -14.24 -0.91 2.56
CA LYS A 83 -12.93 -0.35 2.21
C LYS A 83 -12.22 0.17 3.45
N GLY A 84 -10.95 -0.18 3.58
CA GLY A 84 -10.08 0.25 4.66
C GLY A 84 -8.83 0.95 4.15
N VAL A 85 -8.20 1.76 5.01
CA VAL A 85 -6.94 2.44 4.71
C VAL A 85 -5.96 2.24 5.86
N VAL A 86 -4.76 1.81 5.53
CA VAL A 86 -3.61 1.77 6.44
C VAL A 86 -2.53 2.68 5.87
N PHE A 87 -1.96 3.56 6.68
CA PHE A 87 -0.88 4.42 6.23
C PHE A 87 0.25 4.55 7.25
N SER A 88 1.45 4.72 6.73
CA SER A 88 2.67 4.97 7.50
C SER A 88 3.65 5.79 6.67
N SER A 89 4.78 6.16 7.26
CA SER A 89 5.90 6.68 6.48
C SER A 89 6.41 5.64 5.48
N HIS A 90 7.26 6.07 4.55
CA HIS A 90 7.81 5.17 3.54
C HIS A 90 8.81 4.17 4.15
N PRO A 91 8.82 2.89 3.74
CA PRO A 91 9.70 1.85 4.28
C PRO A 91 11.18 2.00 3.89
N SER A 92 11.53 2.93 2.99
CA SER A 92 12.93 3.17 2.62
C SER A 92 13.80 3.56 3.83
N PRO A 93 15.13 3.36 3.78
CA PRO A 93 16.03 3.75 4.87
C PRO A 93 15.90 5.22 5.29
N LEU A 94 15.56 6.11 4.36
CA LEU A 94 15.36 7.54 4.62
C LEU A 94 14.04 7.87 5.31
N GLY A 95 13.03 7.02 5.17
CA GLY A 95 11.66 7.26 5.63
C GLY A 95 11.19 6.39 6.78
N ALA A 96 11.70 5.17 6.88
CA ALA A 96 11.12 4.11 7.74
C ALA A 96 11.00 4.46 9.23
N ARG A 97 11.86 5.34 9.74
CA ARG A 97 11.87 5.83 11.14
C ARG A 97 11.27 7.24 11.30
N LYS A 98 10.86 7.88 10.21
CA LYS A 98 10.32 9.24 10.23
C LYS A 98 8.81 9.20 10.43
N GLY A 99 8.36 9.45 11.63
CA GLY A 99 6.95 9.64 11.97
C GLY A 99 6.73 11.03 12.57
N ASN A 100 5.46 11.40 12.74
CA ASN A 100 5.01 12.58 13.46
C ASN A 100 3.66 12.26 14.15
N ASP A 101 3.03 13.26 14.74
CA ASP A 101 1.75 13.08 15.47
C ASP A 101 0.59 12.59 14.58
N VAL A 102 0.70 12.77 13.27
CA VAL A 102 -0.34 12.40 12.29
C VAL A 102 0.01 11.12 11.55
N VAL A 103 1.29 10.88 11.23
CA VAL A 103 1.76 9.74 10.44
C VAL A 103 2.76 8.93 11.26
N LYS A 104 2.40 7.69 11.59
CA LYS A 104 3.31 6.77 12.27
C LYS A 104 4.50 6.43 11.38
N ALA A 105 5.68 6.28 11.99
CA ALA A 105 6.84 5.70 11.31
C ALA A 105 6.48 4.29 10.78
N PHE A 106 7.04 3.89 9.64
CA PHE A 106 6.83 2.54 9.10
C PHE A 106 7.23 1.47 10.10
N ILE A 107 8.44 1.62 10.70
CA ILE A 107 8.88 0.74 11.77
C ILE A 107 8.00 0.96 13.01
N GLY A 108 7.34 -0.11 13.43
CA GLY A 108 6.39 -0.09 14.54
C GLY A 108 4.94 0.18 14.15
N SER A 109 4.64 0.58 12.90
CA SER A 109 3.26 0.79 12.43
C SER A 109 2.49 -0.52 12.22
N ARG A 110 3.19 -1.64 11.99
CA ARG A 110 2.59 -2.97 11.74
C ARG A 110 1.52 -2.97 10.64
N PRO A 111 1.81 -2.46 9.42
CA PRO A 111 0.80 -2.27 8.38
C PRO A 111 0.13 -3.58 7.96
N PHE A 112 0.88 -4.67 7.87
CA PHE A 112 0.37 -5.98 7.48
C PHE A 112 -0.61 -6.57 8.51
N SER A 113 -0.29 -6.45 9.80
CA SER A 113 -1.21 -6.89 10.87
C SER A 113 -2.47 -6.03 10.93
N GLN A 114 -2.36 -4.73 10.69
CA GLN A 114 -3.52 -3.85 10.60
C GLN A 114 -4.39 -4.19 9.40
N THR A 115 -3.79 -4.49 8.26
CA THR A 115 -4.51 -4.92 7.05
C THR A 115 -5.33 -6.17 7.32
N ASN A 116 -4.73 -7.21 7.91
CA ASN A 116 -5.44 -8.43 8.21
C ASN A 116 -6.61 -8.21 9.18
N ARG A 117 -6.40 -7.40 10.21
CA ARG A 117 -7.50 -7.03 11.13
C ARG A 117 -8.66 -6.35 10.42
N LEU A 118 -8.39 -5.43 9.50
CA LEU A 118 -9.43 -4.76 8.72
C LEU A 118 -10.15 -5.72 7.77
N LEU A 119 -9.42 -6.61 7.10
CA LEU A 119 -10.02 -7.64 6.24
C LEU A 119 -10.95 -8.55 7.03
N GLU A 120 -10.52 -9.05 8.19
CA GLU A 120 -11.34 -9.87 9.08
C GLU A 120 -12.58 -9.15 9.58
N GLN A 121 -12.47 -7.86 9.96
CA GLN A 121 -13.61 -7.03 10.36
C GLN A 121 -14.64 -6.86 9.24
N MET A 122 -14.20 -6.86 7.99
CA MET A 122 -15.04 -6.79 6.79
C MET A 122 -15.53 -8.17 6.31
N GLY A 123 -15.26 -9.25 7.07
CA GLY A 123 -15.66 -10.61 6.72
C GLY A 123 -14.84 -11.26 5.61
N SER A 124 -13.65 -10.74 5.34
CA SER A 124 -12.74 -11.28 4.34
C SER A 124 -11.62 -12.11 4.96
N THR A 125 -10.96 -12.90 4.13
CA THR A 125 -9.82 -13.74 4.54
C THR A 125 -8.57 -12.87 4.75
N PRO A 126 -7.81 -13.06 5.84
CA PRO A 126 -6.53 -12.40 6.03
C PRO A 126 -5.50 -12.89 5.01
N ILE A 127 -4.51 -12.05 4.74
CA ILE A 127 -3.38 -12.36 3.85
C ILE A 127 -2.31 -13.13 4.62
N HIS A 128 -1.78 -14.18 4.04
CA HIS A 128 -0.59 -14.88 4.51
C HIS A 128 0.65 -14.15 3.98
N TRP A 129 1.22 -13.30 4.83
CA TRP A 129 2.34 -12.44 4.45
C TRP A 129 3.71 -13.13 4.45
N GLU A 130 3.79 -14.34 5.00
CA GLU A 130 5.00 -15.14 4.99
C GLU A 130 5.35 -15.53 3.55
N LEU A 131 6.61 -15.29 3.16
CA LEU A 131 7.12 -15.69 1.85
C LEU A 131 7.81 -17.06 1.96
N PRO A 132 7.67 -17.91 0.96
CA PRO A 132 8.31 -19.22 0.92
C PRO A 132 9.84 -19.17 0.86
#